data_86563a093b39fcd65212e6fc5c1c1fb2
#
_entry.id   86563a093b39fcd65212e6fc5c1c1fb2
#
_cell.length_a   1.000
_cell.length_b   1.000
_cell.length_c   1.000
_cell.angle_alpha   90.00
_cell.angle_beta   90.00
_cell.angle_gamma   90.00
#
_symmetry.space_group_name_H-M   'P 1'
#
loop_
_entity.id
_entity.type
_entity.pdbx_description
1 polymer ?
#
loop_
_entity_poly.entity_id
_entity_poly.type
_entity_poly.pdbx_seq_one_letter_code
_entity_poly.pdbx_strand_id
1 'polypeptide(L)'
;DTIKTTFAAQRKQDTLTIYFKPDTNFKTNQNQLVITRILTHFLRIEATAFLPSRLKLLAETHDFQYTSLKINSARRRWGSCSAKKQINLSLYLMLLPEELIDFVIVHELCHTREMNHGERFKKLMRAIFPNYDELNKSLKKQSTL
;
A
#
# COMPACT_ATOMS: atom_id res chain seq x y z
N ASP A 1 35.47 14.96 2.34
CA ASP A 1 34.20 15.70 2.47
C ASP A 1 33.21 14.85 3.25
N THR A 2 33.13 15.11 4.54
CA THR A 2 32.24 14.41 5.46
C THR A 2 30.83 14.87 5.16
N ILE A 3 30.04 14.03 4.52
CA ILE A 3 28.58 14.21 4.39
C ILE A 3 28.03 14.14 5.82
N LYS A 4 27.79 15.30 6.43
CA LYS A 4 27.12 15.39 7.72
C LYS A 4 25.67 14.98 7.52
N THR A 5 25.37 13.70 7.70
CA THR A 5 24.01 13.18 7.68
C THR A 5 23.20 13.93 8.74
N THR A 6 22.22 14.70 8.29
CA THR A 6 21.31 15.47 9.17
C THR A 6 20.28 14.55 9.80
N PHE A 7 20.02 13.40 9.19
CA PHE A 7 19.04 12.41 9.62
C PHE A 7 19.67 11.03 9.74
N ALA A 8 19.23 10.27 10.73
CA ALA A 8 19.46 8.84 10.85
C ALA A 8 18.13 8.15 11.17
N ALA A 9 17.95 6.91 10.74
CA ALA A 9 16.73 6.18 11.01
C ALA A 9 17.04 4.77 11.50
N GLN A 10 16.24 4.30 12.45
CA GLN A 10 16.30 2.93 12.98
C GLN A 10 14.90 2.37 13.10
N ARG A 11 14.72 1.13 12.65
CA ARG A 11 13.49 0.39 12.88
C ARG A 11 13.71 -0.68 13.95
N LYS A 12 12.78 -0.74 14.92
CA LYS A 12 12.74 -1.80 15.91
C LYS A 12 11.28 -2.24 16.06
N GLN A 13 11.02 -3.51 15.72
CA GLN A 13 9.64 -4.04 15.68
C GLN A 13 8.71 -3.13 14.84
N ASP A 14 7.66 -2.61 15.43
CA ASP A 14 6.66 -1.77 14.76
C ASP A 14 6.96 -0.27 14.83
N THR A 15 8.14 0.09 15.36
CA THR A 15 8.51 1.49 15.56
C THR A 15 9.66 1.89 14.64
N LEU A 16 9.43 2.93 13.86
CA LEU A 16 10.45 3.64 13.11
C LEU A 16 10.85 4.89 13.87
N THR A 17 12.12 4.97 14.29
CA THR A 17 12.68 6.15 14.94
C THR A 17 13.57 6.92 13.98
N ILE A 18 13.29 8.19 13.81
CA ILE A 18 14.10 9.09 12.97
C ILE A 18 14.80 10.07 13.89
N TYR A 19 16.12 10.08 13.85
CA TYR A 19 16.98 11.00 14.59
C TYR A 19 17.34 12.18 13.69
N PHE A 20 17.32 13.39 14.25
CA PHE A 20 17.66 14.61 13.54
C PHE A 20 18.39 15.57 14.48
N LYS A 21 19.07 16.57 13.90
CA LYS A 21 19.73 17.62 14.70
C LYS A 21 18.71 18.57 15.31
N PRO A 22 18.99 19.15 16.51
CA PRO A 22 18.05 20.03 17.21
C PRO A 22 17.61 21.27 16.41
N ASP A 23 18.45 21.74 15.50
CA ASP A 23 18.21 22.90 14.65
C ASP A 23 17.60 22.59 13.27
N THR A 24 17.12 21.35 13.10
CA THR A 24 16.57 20.89 11.81
C THR A 24 15.27 21.64 11.47
N ASN A 25 15.27 22.34 10.34
CA ASN A 25 14.07 22.96 9.81
C ASN A 25 13.27 21.95 8.96
N PHE A 26 12.19 21.42 9.51
CA PHE A 26 11.32 20.46 8.83
C PHE A 26 10.52 21.04 7.66
N LYS A 27 10.44 22.36 7.54
CA LYS A 27 9.67 23.01 6.47
C LYS A 27 10.45 23.15 5.16
N THR A 28 11.76 22.88 5.15
CA THR A 28 12.53 22.93 3.90
C THR A 28 12.18 21.75 2.99
N ASN A 29 12.08 22.01 1.69
CA ASN A 29 11.82 20.96 0.70
C ASN A 29 12.86 19.83 0.76
N GLN A 30 14.14 20.18 0.99
CA GLN A 30 15.22 19.21 1.09
C GLN A 30 15.01 18.25 2.27
N ASN A 31 14.68 18.76 3.46
CA ASN A 31 14.45 17.94 4.63
C ASN A 31 13.17 17.10 4.50
N GLN A 32 12.12 17.64 3.89
CA GLN A 32 10.92 16.88 3.55
C GLN A 32 11.21 15.72 2.58
N LEU A 33 12.04 15.93 1.58
CA LEU A 33 12.46 14.88 0.65
C LEU A 33 13.25 13.78 1.36
N VAL A 34 14.14 14.13 2.28
CA VAL A 34 14.91 13.14 3.06
C VAL A 34 13.99 12.29 3.93
N ILE A 35 13.06 12.92 4.65
CA ILE A 35 12.08 12.22 5.50
C ILE A 35 11.23 11.27 4.64
N THR A 36 10.72 11.75 3.51
CA THR A 36 9.92 10.94 2.58
C THR A 36 10.71 9.73 2.06
N ARG A 37 12.00 9.92 1.73
CA ARG A 37 12.86 8.80 1.30
C ARG A 37 13.05 7.76 2.40
N ILE A 38 13.28 8.20 3.63
CA ILE A 38 13.41 7.31 4.79
C ILE A 38 12.13 6.51 4.99
N LEU A 39 10.97 7.18 5.05
CA LEU A 39 9.67 6.53 5.22
C LEU A 39 9.37 5.56 4.09
N THR A 40 9.57 5.97 2.84
CA THR A 40 9.36 5.14 1.66
C THR A 40 10.26 3.90 1.67
N HIS A 41 11.51 4.04 2.09
CA HIS A 41 12.43 2.91 2.21
C HIS A 41 11.92 1.85 3.19
N PHE A 42 11.51 2.25 4.38
CA PHE A 42 10.99 1.32 5.39
C PHE A 42 9.63 0.74 5.03
N LEU A 43 8.73 1.53 4.45
CA LEU A 43 7.45 1.04 3.94
C LEU A 43 7.64 -0.01 2.83
N ARG A 44 8.65 0.18 1.97
CA ARG A 44 8.98 -0.81 0.92
C ARG A 44 9.45 -2.12 1.51
N ILE A 45 10.29 -2.08 2.54
CA ILE A 45 10.73 -3.29 3.25
C ILE A 45 9.52 -4.04 3.82
N GLU A 46 8.62 -3.34 4.48
CA GLU A 46 7.40 -3.94 5.04
C GLU A 46 6.46 -4.48 3.97
N ALA A 47 6.22 -3.71 2.93
CA ALA A 47 5.37 -4.10 1.81
C ALA A 47 5.90 -5.35 1.10
N THR A 48 7.22 -5.41 0.86
CA THR A 48 7.87 -6.56 0.22
C THR A 48 7.79 -7.82 1.10
N ALA A 49 7.81 -7.67 2.42
CA ALA A 49 7.67 -8.78 3.35
C ALA A 49 6.21 -9.26 3.50
N PHE A 50 5.23 -8.36 3.42
CA PHE A 50 3.82 -8.66 3.74
C PHE A 50 2.94 -8.90 2.50
N LEU A 51 2.99 -8.01 1.51
CA LEU A 51 2.01 -8.00 0.42
C LEU A 51 2.04 -9.24 -0.49
N PRO A 52 3.20 -9.81 -0.87
CA PRO A 52 3.21 -10.99 -1.75
C PRO A 52 2.50 -12.20 -1.16
N SER A 53 2.75 -12.52 0.10
CA SER A 53 2.12 -13.64 0.79
C SER A 53 0.64 -13.36 1.08
N ARG A 54 0.28 -12.12 1.39
CA ARG A 54 -1.12 -11.74 1.63
C ARG A 54 -1.95 -11.81 0.36
N LEU A 55 -1.42 -11.31 -0.76
CA LEU A 55 -2.06 -11.41 -2.07
C LEU A 55 -2.29 -12.89 -2.45
N LYS A 56 -1.27 -13.73 -2.28
CA LYS A 56 -1.36 -15.15 -2.56
C LYS A 56 -2.45 -15.82 -1.71
N LEU A 57 -2.46 -15.56 -0.42
CA LEU A 57 -3.45 -16.11 0.50
C LEU A 57 -4.89 -15.73 0.09
N LEU A 58 -5.13 -14.45 -0.18
CA LEU A 58 -6.46 -13.96 -0.56
C LEU A 58 -6.89 -14.48 -1.95
N ALA A 59 -5.95 -14.58 -2.90
CA ALA A 59 -6.22 -15.15 -4.20
C ALA A 59 -6.62 -16.64 -4.10
N GLU A 60 -5.91 -17.42 -3.32
CA GLU A 60 -6.22 -18.84 -3.08
C GLU A 60 -7.54 -19.01 -2.32
N THR A 61 -7.77 -18.21 -1.28
CA THR A 61 -8.98 -18.27 -0.45
C THR A 61 -10.26 -18.01 -1.27
N HIS A 62 -10.19 -17.06 -2.21
CA HIS A 62 -11.35 -16.63 -2.99
C HIS A 62 -11.32 -17.09 -4.45
N ASP A 63 -10.42 -18.01 -4.78
CA ASP A 63 -10.29 -18.61 -6.11
C ASP A 63 -10.05 -17.60 -7.22
N PHE A 64 -9.16 -16.65 -7.00
CA PHE A 64 -8.68 -15.72 -8.01
C PHE A 64 -7.33 -16.14 -8.57
N GLN A 65 -7.08 -15.79 -9.84
CA GLN A 65 -5.79 -16.02 -10.50
C GLN A 65 -5.21 -14.68 -10.96
N TYR A 66 -3.93 -14.48 -10.70
CA TYR A 66 -3.16 -13.34 -11.18
C TYR A 66 -1.82 -13.82 -11.76
N THR A 67 -1.19 -13.02 -12.61
CA THR A 67 0.05 -13.40 -13.30
C THR A 67 1.31 -12.89 -12.60
N SER A 68 1.26 -11.71 -12.01
CA SER A 68 2.41 -11.11 -11.32
C SER A 68 1.98 -10.05 -10.33
N LEU A 69 2.86 -9.74 -9.39
CA LEU A 69 2.74 -8.62 -8.46
C LEU A 69 3.94 -7.70 -8.61
N LYS A 70 3.67 -6.40 -8.68
CA LYS A 70 4.67 -5.33 -8.57
C LYS A 70 4.29 -4.38 -7.45
N ILE A 71 5.25 -4.05 -6.59
CA ILE A 71 5.09 -3.05 -5.53
C ILE A 71 5.71 -1.75 -6.02
N ASN A 72 4.93 -0.68 -6.00
CA ASN A 72 5.35 0.65 -6.41
C ASN A 72 5.14 1.69 -5.30
N SER A 73 5.52 2.93 -5.56
CA SER A 73 5.35 4.06 -4.65
C SER A 73 4.30 5.07 -5.13
N ALA A 74 3.25 4.57 -5.79
CA ALA A 74 2.15 5.41 -6.25
C ALA A 74 1.41 6.03 -5.06
N ARG A 75 1.14 7.35 -5.15
CA ARG A 75 0.46 8.11 -4.09
C ARG A 75 -1.02 8.34 -4.38
N ARG A 76 -1.43 8.27 -5.65
CA ARG A 76 -2.81 8.60 -6.08
C ARG A 76 -3.71 7.38 -6.16
N ARG A 77 -3.15 6.19 -6.09
CA ARG A 77 -3.91 4.94 -6.12
C ARG A 77 -3.25 3.90 -5.22
N TRP A 78 -4.06 3.09 -4.60
CA TRP A 78 -3.58 2.01 -3.73
C TRP A 78 -3.15 0.77 -4.50
N GLY A 79 -3.75 0.52 -5.65
CA GLY A 79 -3.46 -0.61 -6.51
C GLY A 79 -3.96 -0.43 -7.94
N SER A 80 -3.67 -1.40 -8.77
CA SER A 80 -4.20 -1.53 -10.13
C SER A 80 -4.08 -2.97 -10.62
N CYS A 81 -4.92 -3.33 -11.58
CA CYS A 81 -4.86 -4.61 -12.27
C CYS A 81 -4.95 -4.38 -13.77
N SER A 82 -4.03 -4.98 -14.54
CA SER A 82 -4.04 -4.91 -16.00
C SER A 82 -4.95 -5.98 -16.61
N ALA A 83 -5.27 -5.84 -17.90
CA ALA A 83 -5.99 -6.86 -18.67
C ALA A 83 -5.24 -8.21 -18.71
N LYS A 84 -3.92 -8.20 -18.52
CA LYS A 84 -3.08 -9.41 -18.40
C LYS A 84 -3.04 -9.98 -16.97
N LYS A 85 -3.90 -9.50 -16.07
CA LYS A 85 -3.98 -9.91 -14.66
C LYS A 85 -2.69 -9.64 -13.88
N GLN A 86 -1.95 -8.61 -14.26
CA GLN A 86 -0.80 -8.11 -13.52
C GLN A 86 -1.28 -7.13 -12.46
N ILE A 87 -0.95 -7.40 -11.21
CA ILE A 87 -1.36 -6.58 -10.08
C ILE A 87 -0.21 -5.69 -9.64
N ASN A 88 -0.51 -4.40 -9.46
CA ASN A 88 0.39 -3.45 -8.82
C ASN A 88 -0.24 -3.03 -7.49
N LEU A 89 0.56 -2.99 -6.44
CA LEU A 89 0.15 -2.53 -5.12
C LEU A 89 1.11 -1.44 -4.65
N SER A 90 0.56 -0.38 -4.07
CA SER A 90 1.36 0.68 -3.49
C SER A 90 1.95 0.25 -2.15
N LEU A 91 3.23 0.57 -1.92
CA LEU A 91 3.85 0.39 -0.60
C LEU A 91 3.14 1.18 0.51
N TYR A 92 2.41 2.24 0.15
CA TYR A 92 1.63 3.04 1.10
C TYR A 92 0.43 2.28 1.68
N LEU A 93 0.08 1.11 1.15
CA LEU A 93 -0.88 0.20 1.78
C LEU A 93 -0.48 -0.15 3.22
N MET A 94 0.83 -0.15 3.52
CA MET A 94 1.34 -0.43 4.86
C MET A 94 0.93 0.62 5.91
N LEU A 95 0.40 1.77 5.49
CA LEU A 95 -0.18 2.79 6.37
C LEU A 95 -1.64 2.52 6.73
N LEU A 96 -2.30 1.58 6.05
CA LEU A 96 -3.70 1.26 6.26
C LEU A 96 -3.89 0.17 7.32
N PRO A 97 -5.05 0.15 8.00
CA PRO A 97 -5.47 -1.02 8.76
C PRO A 97 -5.53 -2.26 7.87
N GLU A 98 -5.25 -3.43 8.44
CA GLU A 98 -5.18 -4.70 7.70
C GLU A 98 -6.45 -5.00 6.91
N GLU A 99 -7.62 -4.68 7.47
CA GLU A 99 -8.90 -4.86 6.79
C GLU A 99 -9.00 -4.04 5.48
N LEU A 100 -8.49 -2.81 5.48
CA LEU A 100 -8.44 -1.98 4.27
C LEU A 100 -7.37 -2.45 3.28
N ILE A 101 -6.26 -3.00 3.76
CA ILE A 101 -5.26 -3.64 2.90
C ILE A 101 -5.90 -4.81 2.16
N ASP A 102 -6.59 -5.69 2.87
CA ASP A 102 -7.30 -6.83 2.29
C ASP A 102 -8.37 -6.37 1.29
N PHE A 103 -9.10 -5.33 1.64
CA PHE A 103 -10.10 -4.74 0.76
C PHE A 103 -9.51 -4.28 -0.56
N VAL A 104 -8.38 -3.57 -0.54
CA VAL A 104 -7.68 -3.14 -1.76
C VAL A 104 -7.16 -4.36 -2.55
N ILE A 105 -6.54 -5.32 -1.90
CA ILE A 105 -6.01 -6.52 -2.57
C ILE A 105 -7.14 -7.27 -3.28
N VAL A 106 -8.26 -7.51 -2.61
CA VAL A 106 -9.41 -8.20 -3.21
C VAL A 106 -10.04 -7.36 -4.31
N HIS A 107 -10.07 -6.04 -4.18
CA HIS A 107 -10.51 -5.15 -5.25
C HIS A 107 -9.72 -5.38 -6.54
N GLU A 108 -8.39 -5.42 -6.44
CA GLU A 108 -7.54 -5.69 -7.61
C GLU A 108 -7.69 -7.13 -8.13
N LEU A 109 -7.86 -8.10 -7.24
CA LEU A 109 -8.15 -9.48 -7.64
C LEU A 109 -9.48 -9.60 -8.37
N CYS A 110 -10.52 -8.89 -7.94
CA CYS A 110 -11.81 -8.86 -8.66
C CYS A 110 -11.66 -8.36 -10.09
N HIS A 111 -10.75 -7.43 -10.36
CA HIS A 111 -10.43 -6.95 -11.71
C HIS A 111 -9.81 -8.03 -12.61
N THR A 112 -9.31 -9.12 -12.07
CA THR A 112 -8.86 -10.25 -12.90
C THR A 112 -10.04 -10.97 -13.59
N ARG A 113 -11.27 -10.75 -13.13
CA ARG A 113 -12.50 -11.29 -13.72
C ARG A 113 -13.40 -10.20 -14.30
N GLU A 114 -13.52 -9.06 -13.62
CA GLU A 114 -14.40 -7.96 -14.00
C GLU A 114 -13.61 -6.65 -14.01
N MET A 115 -13.22 -6.20 -15.22
CA MET A 115 -12.40 -5.00 -15.38
C MET A 115 -13.14 -3.72 -15.00
N ASN A 116 -14.45 -3.67 -15.19
CA ASN A 116 -15.29 -2.51 -14.89
C ASN A 116 -15.88 -2.60 -13.49
N HIS A 117 -16.09 -1.47 -12.83
CA HIS A 117 -16.74 -1.37 -11.52
C HIS A 117 -18.29 -1.48 -11.60
N GLY A 118 -18.80 -2.31 -12.51
CA GLY A 118 -20.23 -2.54 -12.70
C GLY A 118 -20.83 -3.48 -11.65
N GLU A 119 -22.06 -3.91 -11.87
CA GLU A 119 -22.80 -4.76 -10.91
C GLU A 119 -22.10 -6.12 -10.65
N ARG A 120 -21.48 -6.72 -11.66
CA ARG A 120 -20.74 -7.99 -11.49
C ARG A 120 -19.55 -7.82 -10.57
N PHE A 121 -18.78 -6.74 -10.72
CA PHE A 121 -17.68 -6.40 -9.84
C PHE A 121 -18.14 -6.19 -8.40
N LYS A 122 -19.18 -5.39 -8.20
CA LYS A 122 -19.74 -5.13 -6.88
C LYS A 122 -20.29 -6.38 -6.22
N LYS A 123 -20.89 -7.28 -7.01
CA LYS A 123 -21.37 -8.58 -6.52
C LYS A 123 -20.22 -9.44 -5.99
N LEU A 124 -19.08 -9.50 -6.71
CA LEU A 124 -17.88 -10.20 -6.25
C LEU A 124 -17.35 -9.61 -4.93
N MET A 125 -17.23 -8.28 -4.88
CA MET A 125 -16.75 -7.58 -3.68
C MET A 125 -17.68 -7.81 -2.48
N ARG A 126 -19.00 -7.68 -2.65
CA ARG A 126 -19.97 -7.85 -1.57
C ARG A 126 -20.10 -9.30 -1.09
N ALA A 127 -19.82 -10.28 -1.94
CA ALA A 127 -19.75 -11.67 -1.53
C ALA A 127 -18.62 -11.94 -0.54
N ILE A 128 -17.50 -11.22 -0.66
CA ILE A 128 -16.33 -11.35 0.21
C ILE A 128 -16.44 -10.37 1.39
N PHE A 129 -16.89 -9.14 1.15
CA PHE A 129 -17.07 -8.09 2.15
C PHE A 129 -18.54 -7.67 2.24
N PRO A 130 -19.31 -8.24 3.17
CA PRO A 130 -20.70 -7.81 3.40
C PRO A 130 -20.83 -6.31 3.73
N ASN A 131 -19.80 -5.74 4.35
CA ASN A 131 -19.68 -4.32 4.68
C ASN A 131 -18.94 -3.50 3.58
N TYR A 132 -19.06 -3.90 2.33
CA TYR A 132 -18.38 -3.27 1.18
C TYR A 132 -18.53 -1.74 1.16
N ASP A 133 -19.73 -1.22 1.35
CA ASP A 133 -20.00 0.22 1.25
C ASP A 133 -19.28 1.01 2.36
N GLU A 134 -19.22 0.46 3.57
CA GLU A 134 -18.47 1.05 4.70
C GLU A 134 -16.97 1.06 4.44
N LEU A 135 -16.42 -0.06 3.99
CA LEU A 135 -14.98 -0.18 3.67
C LEU A 135 -14.58 0.75 2.53
N ASN A 136 -15.40 0.82 1.49
CA ASN A 136 -15.17 1.71 0.36
C ASN A 136 -15.19 3.19 0.80
N LYS A 137 -16.12 3.55 1.66
CA LYS A 137 -16.18 4.90 2.24
C LYS A 137 -14.97 5.20 3.14
N SER A 138 -14.57 4.24 3.97
CA SER A 138 -13.38 4.37 4.82
C SER A 138 -12.11 4.54 3.99
N LEU A 139 -11.95 3.75 2.93
CA LEU A 139 -10.80 3.85 2.03
C LEU A 139 -10.70 5.21 1.35
N LYS A 140 -11.83 5.78 0.91
CA LYS A 140 -11.87 7.11 0.28
C LYS A 140 -11.43 8.24 1.21
N LYS A 141 -11.53 8.06 2.53
CA LYS A 141 -11.06 9.03 3.53
C LYS A 141 -9.56 8.94 3.79
N GLN A 142 -8.91 7.86 3.36
CA GLN A 142 -7.48 7.66 3.57
C GLN A 142 -6.67 8.40 2.51
N SER A 143 -5.48 8.85 2.90
CA SER A 143 -4.52 9.45 2.00
C SER A 143 -3.14 8.82 2.20
N THR A 144 -2.34 8.83 1.16
CA THR A 144 -0.91 8.51 1.24
C THR A 144 -0.14 9.69 1.85
N LEU A 145 1.14 9.51 2.10
CA LEU A 145 2.03 10.57 2.59
C LEU A 145 2.11 11.78 1.64
#